data_1b33124aadffd2ddf74b5c5660212bce
#
_entry.id   1b33124aadffd2ddf74b5c5660212bce
#
_cell.length_a   1.000
_cell.length_b   1.000
_cell.length_c   1.000
_cell.angle_alpha   90.00
_cell.angle_beta   90.00
_cell.angle_gamma   90.00
#
_symmetry.space_group_name_H-M   'P 1'
#
loop_
_entity.id
_entity.type
_entity.pdbx_description
1 polymer ?
#
loop_
_entity_poly.entity_id
_entity_poly.type
_entity_poly.pdbx_seq_one_letter_code
_entity_poly.pdbx_strand_id
1 'polypeptide(L)'
;KPLNEYEAEYNSRNAAELEASKMNKRILEKRQRALEDKAAKGKADSGELEQLARQIASYKERTPLRLYVDDITTEKLNSVLADGNGKAAIISAEGGIFDMLSGIYTKNVNIDVMLKGYSGDSIRVDRVRLPLLPMSR
;
A
#
# COMPACT_ATOMS: atom_id res chain seq x y z
N LYS A 1 1.26 -28.34 -0.23
CA LYS A 1 0.49 -27.49 -1.16
C LYS A 1 1.37 -26.30 -1.55
N PRO A 2 1.53 -25.98 -2.84
CA PRO A 2 2.32 -24.82 -3.25
C PRO A 2 1.77 -23.52 -2.62
N LEU A 3 2.66 -22.57 -2.33
CA LEU A 3 2.28 -21.30 -1.66
C LEU A 3 1.25 -20.50 -2.47
N ASN A 4 1.37 -20.52 -3.81
CA ASN A 4 0.44 -19.85 -4.71
C ASN A 4 -0.99 -20.41 -4.64
N GLU A 5 -1.14 -21.73 -4.50
CA GLU A 5 -2.45 -22.35 -4.33
C GLU A 5 -3.07 -21.96 -2.99
N TYR A 6 -2.28 -21.91 -1.93
CA TYR A 6 -2.74 -21.49 -0.62
C TYR A 6 -3.20 -20.03 -0.65
N GLU A 7 -2.42 -19.11 -1.25
CA GLU A 7 -2.81 -17.71 -1.42
C GLU A 7 -4.14 -17.58 -2.20
N ALA A 8 -4.24 -18.28 -3.33
CA ALA A 8 -5.42 -18.23 -4.18
C ALA A 8 -6.67 -18.73 -3.44
N GLU A 9 -6.55 -19.84 -2.73
CA GLU A 9 -7.66 -20.41 -1.97
C GLU A 9 -8.08 -19.49 -0.81
N TYR A 10 -7.12 -18.95 -0.06
CA TYR A 10 -7.40 -17.99 1.01
C TYR A 10 -8.10 -16.75 0.47
N ASN A 11 -7.58 -16.16 -0.59
CA ASN A 11 -8.15 -14.95 -1.19
C ASN A 11 -9.53 -15.21 -1.80
N SER A 12 -9.75 -16.37 -2.40
CA SER A 12 -11.06 -16.78 -2.91
C SER A 12 -12.10 -16.92 -1.78
N ARG A 13 -11.74 -17.58 -0.69
CA ARG A 13 -12.63 -17.71 0.48
C ARG A 13 -12.98 -16.36 1.11
N ASN A 14 -12.09 -15.39 1.09
CA ASN A 14 -12.26 -14.07 1.68
C ASN A 14 -12.66 -13.00 0.65
N ALA A 15 -12.96 -13.36 -0.59
CA ALA A 15 -13.21 -12.41 -1.68
C ALA A 15 -14.33 -11.41 -1.36
N ALA A 16 -15.43 -11.87 -0.79
CA ALA A 16 -16.56 -11.00 -0.41
C ALA A 16 -16.15 -9.96 0.64
N GLU A 17 -15.36 -10.35 1.65
CA GLU A 17 -14.89 -9.43 2.69
C GLU A 17 -13.85 -8.42 2.16
N LEU A 18 -12.99 -8.85 1.25
CA LEU A 18 -12.02 -7.98 0.59
C LEU A 18 -12.72 -6.92 -0.25
N GLU A 19 -13.71 -7.32 -1.06
CA GLU A 19 -14.49 -6.37 -1.86
C GLU A 19 -15.36 -5.45 -1.00
N ALA A 20 -15.98 -5.95 0.07
CA ALA A 20 -16.71 -5.11 1.02
C ALA A 20 -15.78 -4.07 1.68
N SER A 21 -14.56 -4.47 2.04
CA SER A 21 -13.56 -3.56 2.61
C SER A 21 -13.18 -2.45 1.64
N LYS A 22 -12.88 -2.79 0.38
CA LYS A 22 -12.61 -1.79 -0.67
C LYS A 22 -13.79 -0.84 -0.88
N MET A 23 -15.00 -1.37 -0.91
CA MET A 23 -16.20 -0.55 -1.09
C MET A 23 -16.39 0.41 0.07
N ASN A 24 -16.23 -0.05 1.31
CA ASN A 24 -16.31 0.80 2.50
C ASN A 24 -15.31 1.95 2.46
N LYS A 25 -14.07 1.69 2.07
CA LYS A 25 -13.06 2.74 1.88
C LYS A 25 -13.52 3.79 0.87
N ARG A 26 -14.00 3.34 -0.30
CA ARG A 26 -14.50 4.26 -1.34
C ARG A 26 -15.69 5.10 -0.86
N ILE A 27 -16.56 4.52 -0.03
CA ILE A 27 -17.69 5.25 0.56
C ILE A 27 -17.18 6.32 1.52
N LEU A 28 -16.22 6.01 2.38
CA LEU A 28 -15.60 6.96 3.30
C LEU A 28 -14.94 8.11 2.55
N GLU A 29 -14.15 7.81 1.52
CA GLU A 29 -13.50 8.82 0.68
C GLU A 29 -14.50 9.71 -0.07
N LYS A 30 -15.59 9.15 -0.56
CA LYS A 30 -16.68 9.94 -1.20
C LYS A 30 -17.37 10.85 -0.19
N ARG A 31 -17.65 10.36 1.02
CA ARG A 31 -18.22 11.18 2.10
C ARG A 31 -17.31 12.32 2.48
N GLN A 32 -16.01 12.05 2.57
CA GLN A 32 -15.02 13.09 2.87
C GLN A 32 -15.07 14.20 1.82
N ARG A 33 -14.98 13.88 0.54
CA ARG A 33 -15.06 14.87 -0.54
C ARG A 33 -16.37 15.68 -0.50
N ALA A 34 -17.50 15.00 -0.28
CA ALA A 34 -18.79 15.69 -0.19
C ALA A 34 -18.89 16.65 1.01
N LEU A 35 -18.27 16.31 2.14
CA LEU A 35 -18.21 17.18 3.31
C LEU A 35 -17.23 18.33 3.12
N GLU A 36 -16.08 18.09 2.50
CA GLU A 36 -15.12 19.13 2.13
C GLU A 36 -15.77 20.18 1.20
N ASP A 37 -16.54 19.75 0.19
CA ASP A 37 -17.29 20.63 -0.69
C ASP A 37 -18.36 21.46 0.04
N LYS A 38 -19.04 20.87 1.03
CA LYS A 38 -19.99 21.58 1.89
C LYS A 38 -19.29 22.57 2.80
N ALA A 39 -18.13 22.21 3.36
CA ALA A 39 -17.32 23.07 4.20
C ALA A 39 -16.82 24.29 3.44
N ALA A 40 -16.35 24.11 2.22
CA ALA A 40 -15.92 25.20 1.35
C ALA A 40 -17.04 26.21 1.06
N LYS A 41 -18.30 25.78 1.14
CA LYS A 41 -19.49 26.62 0.98
C LYS A 41 -20.04 27.18 2.32
N GLY A 42 -19.33 26.97 3.42
CA GLY A 42 -19.77 27.41 4.76
C GLY A 42 -21.00 26.64 5.30
N LYS A 43 -21.31 25.46 4.76
CA LYS A 43 -22.51 24.66 5.07
C LYS A 43 -22.21 23.35 5.81
N ALA A 44 -20.98 23.10 6.22
CA ALA A 44 -20.62 21.89 6.96
C ALA A 44 -20.42 22.21 8.44
N ASP A 45 -20.81 21.25 9.28
CA ASP A 45 -20.45 21.24 10.69
C ASP A 45 -18.99 20.75 10.83
N SER A 46 -18.18 21.53 11.55
CA SER A 46 -16.79 21.16 11.83
C SER A 46 -16.66 19.86 12.62
N GLY A 47 -17.63 19.54 13.48
CA GLY A 47 -17.68 18.31 14.25
C GLY A 47 -17.87 17.08 13.37
N GLU A 48 -18.71 17.19 12.34
CA GLU A 48 -18.95 16.09 11.38
C GLU A 48 -17.68 15.77 10.56
N LEU A 49 -16.95 16.81 10.13
CA LEU A 49 -15.67 16.63 9.42
C LEU A 49 -14.62 15.95 10.30
N GLU A 50 -14.50 16.38 11.55
CA GLU A 50 -13.53 15.80 12.47
C GLU A 50 -13.85 14.33 12.79
N GLN A 51 -15.13 14.01 12.99
CA GLN A 51 -15.55 12.64 13.24
C GLN A 51 -15.27 11.73 12.04
N LEU A 52 -15.56 12.19 10.82
CA LEU A 52 -15.26 11.45 9.61
C LEU A 52 -13.76 11.27 9.39
N ALA A 53 -12.95 12.30 9.66
CA ALA A 53 -11.50 12.22 9.59
C ALA A 53 -10.94 11.17 10.55
N ARG A 54 -11.44 11.11 11.79
CA ARG A 54 -11.07 10.06 12.76
C ARG A 54 -11.48 8.66 12.27
N GLN A 55 -12.66 8.53 11.67
CA GLN A 55 -13.14 7.26 11.12
C GLN A 55 -12.25 6.78 9.97
N ILE A 56 -11.87 7.67 9.06
CA ILE A 56 -10.94 7.35 7.96
C ILE A 56 -9.56 6.97 8.48
N ALA A 57 -9.02 7.73 9.43
CA ALA A 57 -7.72 7.46 10.03
C ALA A 57 -7.65 6.10 10.76
N SER A 58 -8.76 5.68 11.37
CA SER A 58 -8.85 4.38 12.05
C SER A 58 -9.20 3.21 11.11
N TYR A 59 -9.66 3.51 9.88
CA TYR A 59 -10.06 2.46 8.94
C TYR A 59 -8.87 1.74 8.35
N LYS A 60 -8.76 0.44 8.63
CA LYS A 60 -7.75 -0.43 8.02
C LYS A 60 -8.40 -1.26 6.92
N GLU A 61 -8.07 -0.97 5.67
CA GLU A 61 -8.50 -1.77 4.53
C GLU A 61 -7.93 -3.18 4.62
N ARG A 62 -8.76 -4.18 4.37
CA ARG A 62 -8.28 -5.56 4.23
C ARG A 62 -7.66 -5.73 2.85
N THR A 63 -6.42 -6.19 2.83
CA THR A 63 -5.67 -6.50 1.61
C THR A 63 -5.63 -8.00 1.37
N PRO A 64 -5.56 -8.46 0.11
CA PRO A 64 -5.37 -9.87 -0.18
C PRO A 64 -4.11 -10.41 0.49
N LEU A 65 -4.18 -11.65 0.94
CA LEU A 65 -3.00 -12.36 1.45
C LEU A 65 -1.97 -12.46 0.34
N ARG A 66 -0.73 -12.07 0.65
CA ARG A 66 0.43 -12.22 -0.21
C ARG A 66 1.60 -12.75 0.61
N LEU A 67 1.92 -14.02 0.43
CA LEU A 67 2.95 -14.72 1.20
C LEU A 67 4.34 -14.51 0.60
N TYR A 68 4.41 -14.41 -0.72
CA TYR A 68 5.67 -14.23 -1.40
C TYR A 68 5.55 -13.35 -2.64
N VAL A 69 6.67 -12.86 -3.10
CA VAL A 69 6.86 -12.13 -4.35
C VAL A 69 8.05 -12.72 -5.10
N ASP A 70 8.01 -12.74 -6.41
CA ASP A 70 9.09 -13.21 -7.27
C ASP A 70 9.91 -12.01 -7.77
N ASP A 71 9.30 -11.17 -8.58
CA ASP A 71 9.89 -9.93 -9.06
C ASP A 71 9.15 -8.73 -8.46
N ILE A 72 9.90 -7.82 -7.82
CA ILE A 72 9.32 -6.69 -7.11
C ILE A 72 10.28 -5.51 -7.04
N THR A 73 9.77 -4.31 -7.28
CA THR A 73 10.54 -3.09 -7.03
C THR A 73 10.60 -2.76 -5.54
N THR A 74 11.60 -1.99 -5.13
CA THR A 74 11.79 -1.57 -3.73
C THR A 74 10.57 -0.81 -3.19
N GLU A 75 9.96 0.06 -4.03
CA GLU A 75 8.77 0.82 -3.67
C GLU A 75 7.57 -0.09 -3.43
N LYS A 76 7.41 -1.10 -4.28
CA LYS A 76 6.32 -2.06 -4.13
C LYS A 76 6.54 -3.00 -2.95
N LEU A 77 7.79 -3.36 -2.65
CA LEU A 77 8.14 -4.16 -1.48
C LEU A 77 7.72 -3.45 -0.18
N ASN A 78 7.92 -2.13 -0.08
CA ASN A 78 7.44 -1.35 1.07
C ASN A 78 5.93 -1.48 1.27
N SER A 79 5.16 -1.44 0.16
CA SER A 79 3.70 -1.61 0.25
C SER A 79 3.32 -3.02 0.70
N VAL A 80 4.00 -4.05 0.17
CA VAL A 80 3.75 -5.45 0.55
C VAL A 80 4.07 -5.69 2.03
N LEU A 81 5.17 -5.12 2.52
CA LEU A 81 5.53 -5.21 3.93
C LEU A 81 4.50 -4.51 4.82
N ALA A 82 4.02 -3.32 4.43
CA ALA A 82 2.98 -2.61 5.18
C ALA A 82 1.68 -3.43 5.26
N ASP A 83 1.27 -4.05 4.15
CA ASP A 83 0.08 -4.89 4.06
C ASP A 83 0.24 -6.22 4.82
N GLY A 84 1.46 -6.79 4.80
CA GLY A 84 1.82 -8.07 5.39
C GLY A 84 2.29 -8.00 6.85
N ASN A 85 1.97 -6.92 7.59
CA ASN A 85 2.43 -6.70 8.98
C ASN A 85 3.96 -6.80 9.13
N GLY A 86 4.70 -6.24 8.18
CA GLY A 86 6.17 -6.24 8.16
C GLY A 86 6.80 -7.55 7.68
N LYS A 87 6.02 -8.47 7.11
CA LYS A 87 6.53 -9.77 6.67
C LYS A 87 6.26 -9.96 5.18
N ALA A 88 7.31 -10.35 4.45
CA ALA A 88 7.24 -10.78 3.06
C ALA A 88 8.37 -11.78 2.78
N ALA A 89 8.14 -12.75 1.90
CA ALA A 89 9.17 -13.60 1.36
C ALA A 89 9.44 -13.22 -0.10
N ILE A 90 10.69 -13.20 -0.50
CA ILE A 90 11.09 -13.03 -1.90
C ILE A 90 11.62 -14.36 -2.36
N ILE A 91 10.96 -14.96 -3.36
CA ILE A 91 11.28 -16.27 -3.89
C ILE A 91 11.36 -16.13 -5.41
N SER A 92 12.57 -16.04 -5.94
CA SER A 92 12.81 -15.91 -7.37
C SER A 92 13.55 -17.12 -7.91
N ALA A 93 13.00 -17.74 -8.93
CA ALA A 93 13.64 -18.88 -9.61
C ALA A 93 14.79 -18.43 -10.52
N GLU A 94 14.70 -17.23 -11.07
CA GLU A 94 15.65 -16.68 -12.05
C GLU A 94 16.63 -15.67 -11.44
N GLY A 95 16.54 -15.41 -10.13
CA GLY A 95 17.45 -14.50 -9.44
C GLY A 95 17.23 -13.01 -9.73
N GLY A 96 16.06 -12.61 -10.25
CA GLY A 96 15.73 -11.22 -10.59
C GLY A 96 15.94 -10.23 -9.44
N ILE A 97 15.85 -10.70 -8.20
CA ILE A 97 16.19 -9.92 -7.01
C ILE A 97 17.64 -9.42 -7.04
N PHE A 98 18.58 -10.23 -7.53
CA PHE A 98 19.99 -9.85 -7.62
C PHE A 98 20.22 -8.80 -8.70
N ASP A 99 19.46 -8.84 -9.79
CA ASP A 99 19.49 -7.83 -10.84
C ASP A 99 18.98 -6.48 -10.31
N MET A 100 17.94 -6.50 -9.51
CA MET A 100 17.44 -5.32 -8.81
C MET A 100 18.50 -4.78 -7.82
N LEU A 101 19.11 -5.64 -7.03
CA LEU A 101 20.14 -5.27 -6.06
C LEU A 101 21.44 -4.77 -6.70
N SER A 102 21.79 -5.27 -7.89
CA SER A 102 22.96 -4.82 -8.65
C SER A 102 22.75 -3.48 -9.37
N GLY A 103 21.51 -2.96 -9.38
CA GLY A 103 21.20 -1.67 -10.01
C GLY A 103 21.04 -1.73 -11.52
N ILE A 104 20.84 -2.91 -12.12
CA ILE A 104 20.64 -3.07 -13.57
C ILE A 104 19.47 -2.21 -14.07
N TYR A 105 18.41 -2.09 -13.27
CA TYR A 105 17.21 -1.34 -13.64
C TYR A 105 17.17 0.12 -13.16
N THR A 106 18.07 0.50 -12.22
CA THR A 106 18.07 1.86 -11.67
C THR A 106 19.49 2.30 -11.32
N LYS A 107 19.85 3.54 -11.67
CA LYS A 107 21.18 4.12 -11.33
C LYS A 107 21.44 4.23 -9.82
N ASN A 108 20.39 4.23 -9.00
CA ASN A 108 20.46 4.29 -7.54
C ASN A 108 19.72 3.10 -6.95
N VAL A 109 20.47 2.10 -6.52
CA VAL A 109 19.93 0.95 -5.81
C VAL A 109 19.58 1.35 -4.39
N ASN A 110 18.30 1.31 -4.04
CA ASN A 110 17.87 1.52 -2.67
C ASN A 110 17.70 0.16 -1.97
N ILE A 111 18.77 -0.32 -1.36
CA ILE A 111 18.78 -1.58 -0.60
C ILE A 111 18.35 -1.42 0.86
N ASP A 112 18.07 -0.19 1.31
CA ASP A 112 17.74 0.12 2.72
C ASP A 112 16.61 -0.75 3.28
N VAL A 113 15.59 -1.02 2.46
CA VAL A 113 14.44 -1.87 2.86
C VAL A 113 14.90 -3.27 3.20
N MET A 114 15.83 -3.82 2.42
CA MET A 114 16.37 -5.17 2.63
C MET A 114 17.27 -5.23 3.85
N LEU A 115 18.15 -4.23 4.01
CA LEU A 115 19.05 -4.13 5.16
C LEU A 115 18.28 -3.96 6.46
N LYS A 116 17.32 -3.06 6.49
CA LYS A 116 16.44 -2.85 7.65
C LYS A 116 15.57 -4.06 7.94
N GLY A 117 15.04 -4.71 6.90
CA GLY A 117 14.29 -5.96 7.06
C GLY A 117 15.14 -7.09 7.65
N TYR A 118 16.42 -7.18 7.27
CA TYR A 118 17.37 -8.15 7.83
C TYR A 118 17.72 -7.83 9.29
N SER A 119 17.95 -6.55 9.61
CA SER A 119 18.27 -6.10 10.97
C SER A 119 17.06 -6.07 11.92
N GLY A 120 15.83 -6.18 11.38
CA GLY A 120 14.61 -5.99 12.16
C GLY A 120 14.33 -4.53 12.52
N ASP A 121 14.95 -3.58 11.80
CA ASP A 121 14.77 -2.15 12.03
C ASP A 121 13.43 -1.65 11.47
N SER A 122 12.91 -0.57 12.05
CA SER A 122 11.71 0.07 11.53
C SER A 122 11.95 0.73 10.17
N ILE A 123 11.04 0.51 9.23
CA ILE A 123 11.08 1.13 7.90
C ILE A 123 10.10 2.29 7.88
N ARG A 124 10.61 3.50 7.63
CA ARG A 124 9.80 4.70 7.42
C ARG A 124 10.10 5.26 6.04
N VAL A 125 9.08 5.33 5.18
CA VAL A 125 9.22 5.84 3.81
C VAL A 125 8.36 7.08 3.66
N ASP A 126 8.98 8.24 3.76
CA ASP A 126 8.37 9.55 3.55
C ASP A 126 8.78 10.07 2.17
N ARG A 127 8.11 9.62 1.10
CA ARG A 127 8.31 10.14 -0.26
C ARG A 127 7.13 11.01 -0.66
N VAL A 128 7.38 12.30 -0.78
CA VAL A 128 6.43 13.25 -1.37
C VAL A 128 6.40 13.01 -2.88
N ARG A 129 5.26 12.59 -3.44
CA ARG A 129 5.02 12.70 -4.88
C ARG A 129 4.85 14.18 -5.21
N LEU A 130 5.88 14.80 -5.76
CA LEU A 130 5.73 16.12 -6.39
C LEU A 130 4.74 15.95 -7.56
N PRO A 131 3.65 16.73 -7.59
CA PRO A 131 2.80 16.77 -8.77
C PRO A 131 3.65 17.21 -9.96
N LEU A 132 3.56 16.46 -11.07
CA LEU A 132 4.18 16.87 -12.32
C LEU A 132 3.56 18.22 -12.71
N LEU A 133 4.33 19.29 -12.59
CA LEU A 133 3.95 20.58 -13.13
C LEU A 133 3.82 20.43 -14.65
N PRO A 134 2.72 20.87 -15.28
CA PRO A 134 2.60 20.86 -16.73
C PRO A 134 3.73 21.73 -17.29
N MET A 135 4.59 21.12 -18.10
CA MET A 135 5.58 21.89 -18.88
C MET A 135 4.80 22.76 -19.86
N SER A 136 4.76 24.06 -19.61
CA SER A 136 4.31 25.03 -20.61
C SER A 136 5.28 25.02 -21.78
N ARG A 137 4.75 24.79 -22.98
CA ARG A 137 5.46 25.01 -24.23
C ARG A 137 5.61 26.51 -24.50
#